data_72d88f446af16d23668b13098906ce66
#
_entry.id   72d88f446af16d23668b13098906ce66
#
_cell.length_a   1.000
_cell.length_b   1.000
_cell.length_c   1.000
_cell.angle_alpha   90.00
_cell.angle_beta   90.00
_cell.angle_gamma   90.00
#
_symmetry.space_group_name_H-M   'P 1'
#
loop_
_entity.id
_entity.type
_entity.pdbx_description
1 polymer ?
#
loop_
_entity_poly.entity_id
_entity_poly.type
_entity_poly.pdbx_seq_one_letter_code
_entity_poly.pdbx_strand_id
1 'polypeptide(L)'
;VRLVPTEAGVSLITVLPEQLQSPLLTAEWEHRLKEIECGELGADEFLAGICDMVAALVRDTAPVDGSEVLFPSGRPVVGKCPRCGAEVTESKNGYFCERRSCKFGLWRDNRFLAAKKISLTKKMASSLLTQGRAYASGIYSEKTGKTYDAFIVLEDDGARSSYKLDFTK
;
A
#
# COMPACT_ATOMS: atom_id res chain seq x y z
N VAL A 1 7.44 -30.03 -11.45
CA VAL A 1 7.17 -28.70 -10.85
C VAL A 1 5.71 -28.37 -11.15
N ARG A 2 4.89 -28.05 -10.13
CA ARG A 2 3.50 -27.65 -10.31
C ARG A 2 3.43 -26.12 -10.20
N LEU A 3 2.94 -25.47 -11.24
CA LEU A 3 2.69 -24.03 -11.22
C LEU A 3 1.34 -23.79 -10.52
N VAL A 4 1.33 -22.86 -9.57
CA VAL A 4 0.13 -22.46 -8.83
C VAL A 4 0.00 -20.93 -8.97
N PRO A 5 -1.18 -20.40 -9.35
CA PRO A 5 -1.37 -18.96 -9.44
C PRO A 5 -1.30 -18.32 -8.05
N THR A 6 -0.80 -17.11 -7.97
CA THR A 6 -0.87 -16.28 -6.76
C THR A 6 -2.27 -15.67 -6.63
N GLU A 7 -2.66 -15.27 -5.42
CA GLU A 7 -3.94 -14.56 -5.19
C GLU A 7 -4.04 -13.28 -6.04
N ALA A 8 -2.94 -12.51 -6.11
CA ALA A 8 -2.88 -11.32 -6.97
C ALA A 8 -3.06 -11.65 -8.46
N GLY A 9 -2.51 -12.78 -8.94
CA GLY A 9 -2.69 -13.24 -10.30
C GLY A 9 -4.15 -13.62 -10.60
N VAL A 10 -4.80 -14.30 -9.68
CA VAL A 10 -6.24 -14.63 -9.81
C VAL A 10 -7.07 -13.36 -9.84
N SER A 11 -6.85 -12.44 -8.89
CA SER A 11 -7.57 -11.16 -8.86
C SER A 11 -7.35 -10.33 -10.12
N LEU A 12 -6.13 -10.31 -10.67
CA LEU A 12 -5.84 -9.60 -11.91
C LEU A 12 -6.70 -10.15 -13.07
N ILE A 13 -6.71 -11.47 -13.25
CA ILE A 13 -7.48 -12.10 -14.34
C ILE A 13 -8.97 -11.79 -14.25
N THR A 14 -9.55 -11.71 -13.03
CA THR A 14 -10.98 -11.43 -12.86
C THR A 14 -11.39 -10.01 -13.28
N VAL A 15 -10.46 -9.06 -13.33
CA VAL A 15 -10.75 -7.66 -13.69
C VAL A 15 -10.30 -7.28 -15.10
N LEU A 16 -9.54 -8.16 -15.77
CA LEU A 16 -9.10 -7.91 -17.14
C LEU A 16 -10.27 -8.07 -18.14
N PRO A 17 -10.28 -7.31 -19.24
CA PRO A 17 -11.18 -7.54 -20.36
C PRO A 17 -11.08 -8.98 -20.88
N GLU A 18 -12.21 -9.54 -21.33
CA GLU A 18 -12.33 -10.95 -21.75
C GLU A 18 -11.29 -11.35 -22.80
N GLN A 19 -10.99 -10.46 -23.75
CA GLN A 19 -9.97 -10.68 -24.76
C GLN A 19 -8.56 -10.94 -24.18
N LEU A 20 -8.23 -10.35 -23.04
CA LEU A 20 -6.93 -10.58 -22.37
C LEU A 20 -6.93 -11.82 -21.47
N GLN A 21 -8.10 -12.33 -21.13
CA GLN A 21 -8.23 -13.59 -20.38
C GLN A 21 -8.08 -14.82 -21.29
N SER A 22 -8.23 -14.62 -22.59
CA SER A 22 -8.23 -15.72 -23.55
C SER A 22 -6.80 -16.19 -23.88
N PRO A 23 -6.50 -17.49 -23.80
CA PRO A 23 -5.22 -18.04 -24.25
C PRO A 23 -5.03 -17.96 -25.77
N LEU A 24 -6.11 -17.73 -26.53
CA LEU A 24 -6.07 -17.60 -27.99
C LEU A 24 -5.24 -16.38 -28.42
N LEU A 25 -5.30 -15.26 -27.69
CA LEU A 25 -4.50 -14.08 -27.98
C LEU A 25 -3.00 -14.40 -27.95
N THR A 26 -2.56 -15.15 -26.93
CA THR A 26 -1.16 -15.58 -26.83
C THR A 26 -0.78 -16.50 -27.97
N ALA A 27 -1.62 -17.46 -28.33
CA ALA A 27 -1.38 -18.38 -29.44
C ALA A 27 -1.30 -17.66 -30.80
N GLU A 28 -2.15 -16.64 -31.00
CA GLU A 28 -2.13 -15.81 -32.21
C GLU A 28 -0.84 -14.99 -32.31
N TRP A 29 -0.39 -14.40 -31.19
CA TRP A 29 0.88 -13.67 -31.17
C TRP A 29 2.08 -14.57 -31.43
N GLU A 30 2.11 -15.77 -30.85
CA GLU A 30 3.16 -16.76 -31.11
C GLU A 30 3.19 -17.17 -32.58
N HIS A 31 2.02 -17.27 -33.21
CA HIS A 31 1.95 -17.55 -34.65
C HIS A 31 2.53 -16.41 -35.48
N ARG A 32 2.13 -15.18 -35.21
CA ARG A 32 2.64 -13.98 -35.90
C ARG A 32 4.15 -13.76 -35.69
N LEU A 33 4.66 -14.09 -34.52
CA LEU A 33 6.12 -14.05 -34.28
C LEU A 33 6.87 -15.05 -35.16
N LYS A 34 6.30 -16.22 -35.43
CA LYS A 34 6.87 -17.18 -36.40
C LYS A 34 6.82 -16.67 -37.82
N GLU A 35 5.74 -16.00 -38.23
CA GLU A 35 5.62 -15.37 -39.54
C GLU A 35 6.71 -14.29 -39.73
N ILE A 36 7.05 -13.53 -38.67
CA ILE A 36 8.16 -12.57 -38.70
C ILE A 36 9.50 -13.31 -38.85
N GLU A 37 9.71 -14.41 -38.12
CA GLU A 37 10.91 -15.21 -38.19
C GLU A 37 11.11 -15.78 -39.61
N CYS A 38 10.03 -16.16 -40.30
CA CYS A 38 10.04 -16.65 -41.66
C CYS A 38 10.13 -15.52 -42.72
N GLY A 39 10.00 -14.26 -42.34
CA GLY A 39 10.01 -13.11 -43.24
C GLY A 39 8.69 -12.89 -43.97
N GLU A 40 7.60 -13.51 -43.52
CA GLU A 40 6.26 -13.40 -44.09
C GLU A 40 5.49 -12.18 -43.55
N LEU A 41 5.83 -11.71 -42.34
CA LEU A 41 5.25 -10.53 -41.68
C LEU A 41 6.33 -9.53 -41.30
N GLY A 42 6.05 -8.23 -41.44
CA GLY A 42 6.94 -7.16 -40.97
C GLY A 42 6.84 -6.96 -39.46
N ALA A 43 7.99 -6.84 -38.78
CA ALA A 43 8.01 -6.59 -37.33
C ALA A 43 7.30 -5.28 -36.93
N ASP A 44 7.42 -4.23 -37.76
CA ASP A 44 6.78 -2.94 -37.54
C ASP A 44 5.26 -3.02 -37.62
N GLU A 45 4.72 -3.81 -38.54
CA GLU A 45 3.29 -4.07 -38.68
C GLU A 45 2.74 -4.81 -37.45
N PHE A 46 3.45 -5.80 -36.96
CA PHE A 46 3.10 -6.52 -35.73
C PHE A 46 3.07 -5.60 -34.52
N LEU A 47 4.11 -4.77 -34.35
CA LEU A 47 4.19 -3.78 -33.24
C LEU A 47 3.09 -2.73 -33.33
N ALA A 48 2.78 -2.25 -34.55
CA ALA A 48 1.68 -1.30 -34.73
C ALA A 48 0.34 -1.91 -34.27
N GLY A 49 0.07 -3.16 -34.61
CA GLY A 49 -1.14 -3.87 -34.16
C GLY A 49 -1.22 -4.02 -32.63
N ILE A 50 -0.09 -4.28 -31.96
CA ILE A 50 -0.04 -4.29 -30.48
C ILE A 50 -0.32 -2.91 -29.90
N CYS A 51 0.30 -1.85 -30.45
CA CYS A 51 0.08 -0.48 -30.00
C CYS A 51 -1.38 -0.05 -30.13
N ASP A 52 -2.01 -0.37 -31.24
CA ASP A 52 -3.43 -0.08 -31.48
C ASP A 52 -4.34 -0.81 -30.50
N MET A 53 -4.07 -2.08 -30.23
CA MET A 53 -4.81 -2.87 -29.25
C MET A 53 -4.66 -2.29 -27.84
N VAL A 54 -3.43 -1.92 -27.43
CA VAL A 54 -3.19 -1.32 -26.11
C VAL A 54 -3.88 0.03 -26.01
N ALA A 55 -3.83 0.85 -27.05
CA ALA A 55 -4.51 2.15 -27.08
C ALA A 55 -6.04 2.01 -26.95
N ALA A 56 -6.63 1.01 -27.61
CA ALA A 56 -8.05 0.68 -27.48
C ALA A 56 -8.38 0.22 -26.04
N LEU A 57 -7.60 -0.69 -25.49
CA LEU A 57 -7.80 -1.18 -24.12
C LEU A 57 -7.75 -0.05 -23.08
N VAL A 58 -6.78 0.86 -23.18
CA VAL A 58 -6.65 2.00 -22.25
C VAL A 58 -7.82 2.95 -22.36
N ARG A 59 -8.37 3.15 -23.59
CA ARG A 59 -9.50 4.04 -23.84
C ARG A 59 -10.81 3.45 -23.34
N ASP A 60 -11.02 2.17 -23.58
CA ASP A 60 -12.33 1.52 -23.45
C ASP A 60 -12.50 0.82 -22.09
N THR A 61 -11.42 0.62 -21.33
CA THR A 61 -11.47 -0.01 -20.00
C THR A 61 -11.73 1.02 -18.91
N ALA A 62 -12.84 0.87 -18.21
CA ALA A 62 -13.16 1.69 -17.06
C ALA A 62 -12.26 1.35 -15.85
N PRO A 63 -11.97 2.32 -14.96
CA PRO A 63 -11.30 2.04 -13.70
C PRO A 63 -12.06 1.00 -12.88
N VAL A 64 -11.33 0.07 -12.28
CA VAL A 64 -11.93 -0.97 -11.43
C VAL A 64 -12.21 -0.38 -10.05
N ASP A 65 -13.49 -0.32 -9.67
CA ASP A 65 -13.90 0.04 -8.33
C ASP A 65 -13.52 -1.07 -7.33
N GLY A 66 -12.98 -0.66 -6.16
CA GLY A 66 -12.57 -1.62 -5.13
C GLY A 66 -11.26 -2.36 -5.41
N SER A 67 -10.42 -1.84 -6.29
CA SER A 67 -9.09 -2.43 -6.58
C SER A 67 -8.24 -2.64 -5.31
N GLU A 68 -8.46 -1.86 -4.26
CA GLU A 68 -7.81 -2.00 -2.95
C GLU A 68 -8.15 -3.34 -2.26
N VAL A 69 -9.36 -3.86 -2.50
CA VAL A 69 -9.81 -5.16 -1.97
C VAL A 69 -9.26 -6.31 -2.80
N LEU A 70 -9.22 -6.13 -4.13
CA LEU A 70 -8.73 -7.14 -5.09
C LEU A 70 -7.21 -7.34 -5.00
N PHE A 71 -6.48 -6.26 -4.72
CA PHE A 71 -5.02 -6.26 -4.61
C PHE A 71 -4.57 -5.75 -3.25
N PRO A 72 -4.83 -6.50 -2.15
CA PRO A 72 -4.37 -6.11 -0.84
C PRO A 72 -2.84 -5.99 -0.85
N SER A 73 -2.33 -4.99 -0.19
CA SER A 73 -0.88 -4.68 -0.20
C SER A 73 0.00 -5.80 0.39
N GLY A 74 -0.60 -6.83 0.97
CA GLY A 74 0.09 -7.91 1.68
C GLY A 74 0.83 -7.44 2.93
N ARG A 75 0.72 -6.15 3.27
CA ARG A 75 1.35 -5.56 4.46
C ARG A 75 0.51 -5.85 5.69
N PRO A 76 1.12 -6.16 6.84
CA PRO A 76 0.36 -6.41 8.05
C PRO A 76 -0.43 -5.17 8.48
N VAL A 77 -1.74 -5.32 8.57
CA VAL A 77 -2.65 -4.28 9.07
C VAL A 77 -2.40 -4.07 10.55
N VAL A 78 -2.35 -2.82 10.99
CA VAL A 78 -2.07 -2.43 12.38
C VAL A 78 -3.31 -1.82 13.05
N GLY A 79 -4.20 -1.24 12.28
CA GLY A 79 -5.44 -0.63 12.77
C GLY A 79 -6.16 0.13 11.67
N LYS A 80 -7.19 0.88 12.06
CA LYS A 80 -7.96 1.73 11.15
C LYS A 80 -7.50 3.19 11.23
N CYS A 81 -7.52 3.86 10.10
CA CYS A 81 -7.15 5.27 10.00
C CYS A 81 -8.19 6.16 10.70
N PRO A 82 -7.80 7.03 11.62
CA PRO A 82 -8.73 7.91 12.32
C PRO A 82 -9.36 8.97 11.40
N ARG A 83 -8.75 9.28 10.25
CA ARG A 83 -9.27 10.27 9.29
C ARG A 83 -10.32 9.71 8.34
N CYS A 84 -10.11 8.49 7.83
CA CYS A 84 -10.92 7.97 6.72
C CYS A 84 -11.44 6.55 6.92
N GLY A 85 -11.11 5.90 8.05
CA GLY A 85 -11.54 4.53 8.37
C GLY A 85 -10.85 3.41 7.57
N ALA A 86 -10.02 3.73 6.56
CA ALA A 86 -9.29 2.73 5.79
C ALA A 86 -8.20 2.05 6.65
N GLU A 87 -7.65 0.97 6.16
CA GLU A 87 -6.60 0.22 6.87
C GLU A 87 -5.29 1.01 6.94
N VAL A 88 -4.61 0.90 8.08
CA VAL A 88 -3.25 1.40 8.29
C VAL A 88 -2.31 0.23 8.33
N THR A 89 -1.33 0.23 7.44
CA THR A 89 -0.38 -0.87 7.27
C THR A 89 1.03 -0.48 7.67
N GLU A 90 1.81 -1.49 8.02
CA GLU A 90 3.21 -1.33 8.39
C GLU A 90 4.09 -1.12 7.16
N SER A 91 4.99 -0.15 7.22
CA SER A 91 6.04 0.11 6.24
C SER A 91 7.40 0.26 6.93
N LYS A 92 8.48 0.28 6.16
CA LYS A 92 9.84 0.47 6.67
C LYS A 92 9.98 1.73 7.52
N ASN A 93 9.35 2.83 7.10
CA ASN A 93 9.50 4.15 7.72
C ASN A 93 8.40 4.50 8.74
N GLY A 94 7.39 3.63 8.93
CA GLY A 94 6.27 3.92 9.83
C GLY A 94 5.01 3.13 9.50
N TYR A 95 3.87 3.68 9.87
CA TYR A 95 2.55 3.10 9.67
C TYR A 95 1.69 4.10 8.89
N PHE A 96 1.20 3.69 7.71
CA PHE A 96 0.55 4.59 6.75
C PHE A 96 -0.82 4.07 6.34
N CYS A 97 -1.75 5.01 6.10
CA CYS A 97 -3.05 4.70 5.54
C CYS A 97 -2.91 4.18 4.11
N GLU A 98 -3.61 3.11 3.77
CA GLU A 98 -3.59 2.53 2.42
C GLU A 98 -4.34 3.37 1.38
N ARG A 99 -5.31 4.17 1.81
CA ARG A 99 -6.03 5.05 0.90
C ARG A 99 -5.10 6.16 0.40
N ARG A 100 -4.77 6.16 -0.89
CA ARG A 100 -3.84 7.12 -1.51
C ARG A 100 -4.23 8.58 -1.35
N SER A 101 -5.52 8.89 -1.31
CA SER A 101 -6.02 10.24 -1.06
C SER A 101 -5.86 10.70 0.39
N CYS A 102 -5.71 9.77 1.34
CA CYS A 102 -5.50 10.06 2.75
C CYS A 102 -4.01 10.09 3.08
N LYS A 103 -3.51 11.23 3.51
CA LYS A 103 -2.08 11.41 3.85
C LYS A 103 -1.77 11.12 5.33
N PHE A 104 -2.63 10.33 6.00
CA PHE A 104 -2.39 9.96 7.39
C PHE A 104 -1.20 8.99 7.51
N GLY A 105 -0.31 9.27 8.48
CA GLY A 105 0.81 8.37 8.76
C GLY A 105 1.46 8.66 10.12
N LEU A 106 1.91 7.58 10.74
CA LEU A 106 2.70 7.58 11.98
C LEU A 106 4.15 7.26 11.62
N TRP A 107 4.99 8.28 11.59
CA TRP A 107 6.40 8.15 11.22
C TRP A 107 7.26 7.64 12.38
N ARG A 108 8.16 6.70 12.11
CA ARG A 108 9.16 6.22 13.10
C ARG A 108 10.18 7.30 13.44
N ASP A 109 10.56 8.12 12.45
CA ASP A 109 11.52 9.22 12.60
C ASP A 109 10.86 10.52 13.08
N ASN A 110 9.85 10.43 13.92
CA ASN A 110 9.20 11.61 14.46
C ASN A 110 10.10 12.31 15.49
N ARG A 111 10.29 13.63 15.33
CA ARG A 111 11.13 14.46 16.22
C ARG A 111 10.73 14.35 17.71
N PHE A 112 9.43 14.28 18.01
CA PHE A 112 8.95 14.13 19.36
C PHE A 112 9.39 12.80 19.97
N LEU A 113 9.23 11.71 19.24
CA LEU A 113 9.63 10.37 19.70
C LEU A 113 11.16 10.27 19.84
N ALA A 114 11.91 10.81 18.89
CA ALA A 114 13.37 10.85 18.92
C ALA A 114 13.91 11.62 20.15
N ALA A 115 13.36 12.81 20.43
CA ALA A 115 13.74 13.63 21.60
C ALA A 115 13.44 12.91 22.93
N LYS A 116 12.44 12.03 22.94
CA LYS A 116 12.06 11.23 24.12
C LYS A 116 12.73 9.86 24.17
N LYS A 117 13.58 9.54 23.17
CA LYS A 117 14.26 8.24 23.00
C LYS A 117 13.26 7.06 22.94
N ILE A 118 12.10 7.26 22.33
CA ILE A 118 11.05 6.27 22.19
C ILE A 118 11.04 5.76 20.75
N SER A 119 10.98 4.44 20.59
CA SER A 119 10.77 3.80 19.29
C SER A 119 9.29 3.47 19.09
N LEU A 120 8.72 3.90 17.97
CA LEU A 120 7.35 3.58 17.60
C LEU A 120 7.23 2.10 17.21
N THR A 121 6.75 1.28 18.13
CA THR A 121 6.52 -0.16 17.91
C THR A 121 5.14 -0.41 17.32
N LYS A 122 4.94 -1.59 16.70
CA LYS A 122 3.64 -2.02 16.16
C LYS A 122 2.54 -1.99 17.23
N LYS A 123 2.84 -2.47 18.46
CA LYS A 123 1.91 -2.47 19.59
C LYS A 123 1.49 -1.05 19.98
N MET A 124 2.46 -0.12 20.04
CA MET A 124 2.19 1.29 20.31
C MET A 124 1.34 1.93 19.21
N ALA A 125 1.69 1.70 17.94
CA ALA A 125 0.91 2.19 16.80
C ALA A 125 -0.53 1.67 16.82
N SER A 126 -0.74 0.39 17.10
CA SER A 126 -2.09 -0.18 17.23
C SER A 126 -2.89 0.46 18.37
N SER A 127 -2.29 0.69 19.54
CA SER A 127 -2.95 1.37 20.66
C SER A 127 -3.30 2.83 20.33
N LEU A 128 -2.41 3.56 19.66
CA LEU A 128 -2.66 4.92 19.19
C LEU A 128 -3.82 5.00 18.20
N LEU A 129 -3.93 4.01 17.29
CA LEU A 129 -5.01 3.97 16.30
C LEU A 129 -6.37 3.56 16.89
N THR A 130 -6.39 2.70 17.92
CA THR A 130 -7.63 2.17 18.50
C THR A 130 -8.14 2.98 19.67
N GLN A 131 -7.23 3.49 20.51
CA GLN A 131 -7.57 4.17 21.78
C GLN A 131 -7.19 5.67 21.76
N GLY A 132 -6.52 6.14 20.71
CA GLY A 132 -5.98 7.49 20.63
C GLY A 132 -4.77 7.72 21.54
N ARG A 133 -4.41 6.76 22.41
CA ARG A 133 -3.30 6.84 23.34
C ARG A 133 -2.56 5.50 23.48
N ALA A 134 -1.30 5.57 23.83
CA ALA A 134 -0.47 4.40 24.11
C ALA A 134 0.42 4.64 25.33
N TYR A 135 0.54 3.66 26.21
CA TYR A 135 1.46 3.70 27.33
C TYR A 135 2.90 3.54 26.86
N ALA A 136 3.79 4.38 27.34
CA ALA A 136 5.22 4.32 27.09
C ALA A 136 5.98 4.40 28.41
N SER A 137 6.89 3.46 28.61
CA SER A 137 7.80 3.42 29.77
C SER A 137 9.20 3.88 29.36
N GLY A 138 9.92 4.44 30.32
CA GLY A 138 11.30 4.84 30.11
C GLY A 138 11.45 6.07 29.21
N ILE A 139 10.48 6.97 29.18
CA ILE A 139 10.52 8.22 28.43
C ILE A 139 11.63 9.12 28.97
N TYR A 140 12.56 9.51 28.12
CA TYR A 140 13.67 10.39 28.53
C TYR A 140 13.23 11.84 28.69
N SER A 141 13.63 12.45 29.85
CA SER A 141 13.43 13.87 30.12
C SER A 141 14.73 14.62 29.92
N GLU A 142 14.80 15.49 28.93
CA GLU A 142 15.95 16.36 28.67
C GLU A 142 16.22 17.32 29.83
N LYS A 143 15.19 17.76 30.56
CA LYS A 143 15.32 18.73 31.67
C LYS A 143 15.93 18.12 32.91
N THR A 144 15.61 16.85 33.21
CA THR A 144 16.02 16.21 34.46
C THR A 144 17.07 15.12 34.27
N GLY A 145 17.34 14.69 33.03
CA GLY A 145 18.20 13.55 32.70
C GLY A 145 17.68 12.20 33.17
N LYS A 146 16.45 12.14 33.71
CA LYS A 146 15.83 10.91 34.24
C LYS A 146 14.81 10.37 33.28
N THR A 147 14.47 9.09 33.47
CA THR A 147 13.35 8.43 32.73
C THR A 147 12.09 8.43 33.58
N TYR A 148 10.94 8.50 32.92
CA TYR A 148 9.61 8.43 33.51
C TYR A 148 8.67 7.69 32.58
N ASP A 149 7.48 7.34 33.09
CA ASP A 149 6.44 6.67 32.34
C ASP A 149 5.25 7.61 32.15
N ALA A 150 4.65 7.59 30.96
CA ALA A 150 3.47 8.38 30.66
C ALA A 150 2.68 7.80 29.47
N PHE A 151 1.49 8.30 29.24
CA PHE A 151 0.76 8.03 28.01
C PHE A 151 1.21 9.00 26.92
N ILE A 152 1.32 8.48 25.71
CA ILE A 152 1.47 9.26 24.48
C ILE A 152 0.11 9.31 23.85
N VAL A 153 -0.41 10.50 23.58
CA VAL A 153 -1.68 10.74 22.91
C VAL A 153 -1.41 11.17 21.49
N LEU A 154 -2.17 10.61 20.56
CA LEU A 154 -2.15 11.00 19.17
C LEU A 154 -3.11 12.19 18.98
N GLU A 155 -2.58 13.30 18.51
CA GLU A 155 -3.37 14.44 18.06
C GLU A 155 -3.29 14.53 16.54
N ASP A 156 -4.45 14.66 15.89
CA ASP A 156 -4.56 14.75 14.43
C ASP A 156 -5.47 15.92 14.07
N ASP A 157 -4.91 16.89 13.34
CA ASP A 157 -5.64 18.08 12.86
C ASP A 157 -6.25 17.90 11.45
N GLY A 158 -6.18 16.67 10.90
CA GLY A 158 -6.60 16.38 9.53
C GLY A 158 -5.53 16.60 8.48
N ALA A 159 -4.52 17.43 8.74
CA ALA A 159 -3.36 17.66 7.87
C ALA A 159 -2.10 16.97 8.40
N ARG A 160 -1.86 17.06 9.70
CA ARG A 160 -0.67 16.50 10.38
C ARG A 160 -1.06 15.71 11.61
N SER A 161 -0.37 14.61 11.84
CA SER A 161 -0.43 13.87 13.11
C SER A 161 0.73 14.29 13.99
N SER A 162 0.44 14.58 15.26
CA SER A 162 1.38 14.96 16.30
C SER A 162 1.19 14.13 17.57
N TYR A 163 2.13 14.20 18.47
CA TYR A 163 2.09 13.46 19.74
C TYR A 163 2.18 14.39 20.92
N LYS A 164 1.44 14.06 21.96
CA LYS A 164 1.44 14.78 23.24
C LYS A 164 1.63 13.80 24.39
N LEU A 165 2.23 14.27 25.49
CA LEU A 165 2.30 13.50 26.73
C LEU A 165 1.06 13.75 27.57
N ASP A 166 0.52 12.67 28.10
CA ASP A 166 -0.54 12.70 29.11
C ASP A 166 -0.07 11.93 30.34
N PHE A 167 -0.15 12.58 31.48
CA PHE A 167 0.25 12.07 32.79
C PHE A 167 -0.94 11.59 33.62
N THR A 168 -2.16 11.62 33.07
CA THR A 168 -3.34 11.08 33.75
C THR A 168 -3.27 9.56 33.80
N LYS A 169 -3.43 9.04 35.03
CA LYS A 169 -3.48 7.58 35.31
C LYS A 169 -4.83 6.99 34.92
#